data_a70120471d36c2cdaadf6a83a2609322
#
_entry.id   a70120471d36c2cdaadf6a83a2609322
#
_cell.length_a   1.000
_cell.length_b   1.000
_cell.length_c   1.000
_cell.angle_alpha   90.00
_cell.angle_beta   90.00
_cell.angle_gamma   90.00
#
_symmetry.space_group_name_H-M   'P 1'
#
loop_
_entity.id
_entity.type
_entity.pdbx_description
1 polymer ?
#
loop_
_entity_poly.entity_id
_entity_poly.type
_entity_poly.pdbx_seq_one_letter_code
_entity_poly.pdbx_strand_id
1 'polypeptide(L)'
;SDAGTYDIKVLGKGENFTDGRGHNETRFDAGGRYWAFADFKPTGGLNQVNKTEINVLGTPAKAIAYTQAKLSANVDGFSLSMDAGHDGTGFSSGTQQHIPVSIKQGGKAVDPATFENYLGEKAHLVMVEVASKEFVHTHPSVENGKLDIHTTFAKPGTYRGWLQFQTDGK
;
A
#
# COMPACT_ATOMS: atom_id res chain seq x y z
N SER A 1 -6.93 4.49 17.16
CA SER A 1 -8.08 4.33 16.28
C SER A 1 -7.60 4.30 14.87
N ASP A 2 -7.86 3.23 14.16
CA ASP A 2 -7.55 3.11 12.73
C ASP A 2 -8.61 3.88 11.93
N ALA A 3 -8.69 5.13 12.24
CA ALA A 3 -9.64 6.02 11.66
C ALA A 3 -9.09 6.52 10.34
N GLY A 4 -9.71 6.08 9.30
CA GLY A 4 -9.57 6.70 8.01
C GLY A 4 -8.41 6.23 7.16
N THR A 5 -8.63 6.31 5.90
CA THR A 5 -7.66 6.24 4.82
C THR A 5 -6.79 7.48 4.92
N TYR A 6 -5.51 7.31 5.22
CA TYR A 6 -4.57 8.43 5.17
C TYR A 6 -3.73 8.28 3.93
N ASP A 7 -4.01 9.11 2.96
CA ASP A 7 -3.07 9.36 1.89
C ASP A 7 -1.95 10.23 2.49
N ILE A 8 -0.87 9.59 2.92
CA ILE A 8 0.38 10.32 3.06
C ILE A 8 0.84 10.57 1.63
N LYS A 9 0.44 11.72 1.10
CA LYS A 9 0.91 12.17 -0.19
C LYS A 9 2.36 12.57 -0.02
N VAL A 10 3.28 11.71 -0.41
CA VAL A 10 4.68 12.08 -0.54
C VAL A 10 4.76 13.09 -1.69
N LEU A 11 4.81 14.37 -1.36
CA LEU A 11 5.09 15.43 -2.31
C LEU A 11 6.61 15.51 -2.46
N GLY A 12 7.15 14.88 -3.48
CA GLY A 12 8.58 14.93 -3.74
C GLY A 12 9.00 13.86 -4.74
N LYS A 13 8.69 14.08 -6.00
CA LYS A 13 9.28 13.33 -7.08
C LYS A 13 10.70 13.83 -7.31
N GLY A 14 11.70 13.07 -6.84
CA GLY A 14 13.09 13.24 -7.24
C GLY A 14 13.79 14.51 -6.76
N GLU A 15 13.35 15.12 -5.70
CA GLU A 15 14.14 16.14 -5.03
C GLU A 15 15.28 15.44 -4.27
N ASN A 16 16.50 15.66 -4.73
CA ASN A 16 17.68 15.36 -3.95
C ASN A 16 17.65 16.27 -2.73
N PHE A 17 17.29 15.76 -1.56
CA PHE A 17 17.40 16.48 -0.30
C PHE A 17 18.88 16.65 0.01
N THR A 18 19.48 17.72 -0.48
CA THR A 18 20.90 18.00 -0.30
C THR A 18 21.24 18.38 1.14
N ASP A 19 20.24 18.76 1.93
CA ASP A 19 20.35 19.10 3.36
C ASP A 19 19.89 17.98 4.30
N GLY A 20 19.48 16.83 3.76
CA GLY A 20 18.96 15.70 4.54
C GLY A 20 17.58 15.95 5.16
N ARG A 21 16.86 16.98 4.73
CA ARG A 21 15.53 17.34 5.23
C ARG A 21 14.48 17.13 4.15
N GLY A 22 13.55 16.23 4.40
CA GLY A 22 12.33 16.06 3.61
C GLY A 22 11.16 16.79 4.28
N HIS A 23 10.40 17.54 3.53
CA HIS A 23 9.18 18.18 4.01
C HIS A 23 7.96 17.55 3.34
N ASN A 24 7.04 17.07 4.16
CA ASN A 24 5.73 16.63 3.72
C ASN A 24 4.66 17.34 4.52
N GLU A 25 3.69 17.89 3.82
CA GLU A 25 2.51 18.46 4.46
C GLU A 25 1.38 17.43 4.44
N THR A 26 0.77 17.20 5.58
CA THR A 26 -0.40 16.34 5.69
C THR A 26 -1.45 16.98 6.56
N ARG A 27 -2.71 16.72 6.24
CA ARG A 27 -3.86 17.14 7.02
C ARG A 27 -4.51 15.93 7.67
N PHE A 28 -4.82 16.05 8.94
CA PHE A 28 -5.58 15.06 9.67
C PHE A 28 -7.03 15.54 9.84
N ASP A 29 -7.98 14.81 9.29
CA ASP A 29 -9.41 15.19 9.36
C ASP A 29 -10.08 14.77 10.67
N ALA A 30 -9.40 14.00 11.51
CA ALA A 30 -9.89 13.57 12.81
C ALA A 30 -8.76 13.52 13.84
N GLY A 31 -9.09 13.65 15.10
CA GLY A 31 -8.19 13.37 16.20
C GLY A 31 -7.91 11.86 16.32
N GLY A 32 -6.85 11.51 17.06
CA GLY A 32 -6.54 10.12 17.34
C GLY A 32 -5.06 9.79 17.21
N ARG A 33 -4.77 8.50 17.31
CA ARG A 33 -3.41 7.98 17.21
C ARG A 33 -3.14 7.49 15.79
N TYR A 34 -2.09 8.01 15.21
CA TYR A 34 -1.64 7.71 13.85
C TYR A 34 -0.25 7.11 13.86
N TRP A 35 0.07 6.36 12.82
CA TRP A 35 1.40 5.86 12.56
C TRP A 35 1.91 6.46 11.25
N ALA A 36 3.03 7.17 11.31
CA ALA A 36 3.76 7.62 10.14
C ALA A 36 4.87 6.61 9.83
N PHE A 37 4.99 6.26 8.56
CA PHE A 37 6.06 5.41 8.04
C PHE A 37 6.87 6.22 7.05
N ALA A 38 8.18 6.27 7.24
CA ALA A 38 9.11 6.82 6.26
C ALA A 38 9.90 5.65 5.67
N ASP A 39 9.67 5.38 4.39
CA ASP A 39 10.38 4.38 3.61
C ASP A 39 11.35 5.10 2.68
N PHE A 40 12.64 4.84 2.86
CA PHE A 40 13.69 5.54 2.13
C PHE A 40 14.94 4.70 1.98
N LYS A 41 15.71 5.01 0.93
CA LYS A 41 17.00 4.38 0.68
C LYS A 41 18.09 5.46 0.68
N PRO A 42 18.95 5.50 1.71
CA PRO A 42 20.10 6.40 1.73
C PRO A 42 21.05 6.08 0.57
N THR A 43 21.76 7.08 0.08
CA THR A 43 22.80 6.88 -0.94
C THR A 43 23.84 5.89 -0.43
N GLY A 44 24.04 4.78 -1.18
CA GLY A 44 24.97 3.71 -0.81
C GLY A 44 24.50 2.81 0.35
N GLY A 45 23.31 3.04 0.88
CA GLY A 45 22.72 2.25 1.97
C GLY A 45 21.65 1.25 1.52
N LEU A 46 21.16 0.47 2.48
CA LEU A 46 20.00 -0.41 2.30
C LEU A 46 18.71 0.38 2.51
N ASN A 47 17.61 -0.17 1.97
CA ASN A 47 16.28 0.36 2.23
C ASN A 47 15.96 0.34 3.73
N GLN A 48 15.35 1.40 4.24
CA GLN A 48 15.02 1.58 5.66
C GLN A 48 13.58 2.06 5.80
N VAL A 49 12.90 1.55 6.82
CA VAL A 49 11.57 2.02 7.21
C VAL A 49 11.61 2.51 8.64
N ASN A 50 11.37 3.78 8.83
CA ASN A 50 11.17 4.36 10.16
C ASN A 50 9.68 4.49 10.46
N LYS A 51 9.30 4.15 11.68
CA LYS A 51 7.93 4.20 12.17
C LYS A 51 7.83 5.12 13.38
N THR A 52 6.90 6.07 13.33
CA THR A 52 6.65 7.03 14.42
C THR A 52 5.17 7.11 14.74
N GLU A 53 4.84 7.12 16.02
CA GLU A 53 3.49 7.38 16.50
C GLU A 53 3.23 8.89 16.61
N ILE A 54 2.08 9.34 16.09
CA ILE A 54 1.65 10.73 16.13
C ILE A 54 0.28 10.79 16.83
N ASN A 55 0.16 11.62 17.85
CA ASN A 55 -1.11 11.90 18.50
C ASN A 55 -1.69 13.22 17.99
N VAL A 56 -2.85 13.16 17.36
CA VAL A 56 -3.59 14.33 16.85
C VAL A 56 -4.74 14.65 17.79
N LEU A 57 -4.80 15.88 18.26
CA LEU A 57 -5.89 16.35 19.13
C LEU A 57 -7.18 16.50 18.33
N GLY A 58 -8.30 16.23 18.97
CA GLY A 58 -9.63 16.38 18.37
C GLY A 58 -10.51 15.15 18.57
N THR A 59 -11.68 15.16 17.93
CA THR A 59 -12.60 14.02 17.98
C THR A 59 -12.07 12.86 17.14
N PRO A 60 -11.89 11.67 17.72
CA PRO A 60 -11.45 10.50 16.95
C PRO A 60 -12.50 10.09 15.91
N ALA A 61 -12.02 9.61 14.77
CA ALA A 61 -12.90 8.96 13.82
C ALA A 61 -13.41 7.62 14.38
N LYS A 62 -14.50 7.12 13.79
CA LYS A 62 -15.04 5.80 14.15
C LYS A 62 -14.03 4.70 13.82
N ALA A 63 -13.76 3.83 14.79
CA ALA A 63 -12.89 2.69 14.58
C ALA A 63 -13.41 1.77 13.46
N ILE A 64 -12.51 1.30 12.62
CA ILE A 64 -12.82 0.31 11.58
C ILE A 64 -12.68 -1.08 12.20
N ALA A 65 -13.75 -1.88 12.10
CA ALA A 65 -13.71 -3.29 12.49
C ALA A 65 -13.33 -4.14 11.26
N TYR A 66 -12.23 -4.87 11.36
CA TYR A 66 -11.79 -5.81 10.33
C TYR A 66 -12.36 -7.20 10.67
N THR A 67 -13.60 -7.44 10.30
CA THR A 67 -14.32 -8.70 10.63
C THR A 67 -14.22 -9.75 9.53
N GLN A 68 -13.86 -9.34 8.32
CA GLN A 68 -13.75 -10.23 7.17
C GLN A 68 -12.61 -9.78 6.26
N ALA A 69 -11.90 -10.74 5.69
CA ALA A 69 -10.93 -10.46 4.64
C ALA A 69 -11.66 -9.98 3.36
N LYS A 70 -11.17 -8.90 2.78
CA LYS A 70 -11.64 -8.40 1.48
C LYS A 70 -10.46 -8.41 0.52
N LEU A 71 -10.54 -9.28 -0.48
CA LEU A 71 -9.53 -9.41 -1.52
C LEU A 71 -9.93 -8.67 -2.81
N SER A 72 -10.90 -7.79 -2.72
CA SER A 72 -11.37 -6.98 -3.84
C SER A 72 -11.68 -5.55 -3.40
N ALA A 73 -11.51 -4.62 -4.32
CA ALA A 73 -11.84 -3.21 -4.14
C ALA A 73 -12.40 -2.62 -5.43
N ASN A 74 -13.25 -1.60 -5.28
CA ASN A 74 -13.69 -0.76 -6.39
C ASN A 74 -13.33 0.68 -6.07
N VAL A 75 -12.66 1.36 -7.00
CA VAL A 75 -12.21 2.74 -6.85
C VAL A 75 -12.11 3.39 -8.24
N ASP A 76 -12.65 4.57 -8.39
CA ASP A 76 -12.55 5.41 -9.62
C ASP A 76 -12.86 4.67 -10.93
N GLY A 77 -13.88 3.79 -10.90
CA GLY A 77 -14.28 2.98 -12.05
C GLY A 77 -13.45 1.73 -12.29
N PHE A 78 -12.42 1.48 -11.46
CA PHE A 78 -11.63 0.25 -11.46
C PHE A 78 -12.19 -0.75 -10.47
N SER A 79 -12.14 -2.02 -10.85
CA SER A 79 -12.40 -3.16 -9.98
C SER A 79 -11.13 -4.00 -9.88
N LEU A 80 -10.63 -4.19 -8.67
CA LEU A 80 -9.43 -4.96 -8.37
C LEU A 80 -9.83 -6.25 -7.66
N SER A 81 -9.17 -7.34 -7.98
CA SER A 81 -9.36 -8.63 -7.28
C SER A 81 -8.03 -9.34 -7.14
N MET A 82 -7.65 -9.61 -5.89
CA MET A 82 -6.49 -10.43 -5.53
C MET A 82 -6.89 -11.90 -5.51
N ASP A 83 -6.01 -12.75 -6.02
CA ASP A 83 -6.18 -14.21 -5.89
C ASP A 83 -5.82 -14.64 -4.46
N ALA A 84 -6.68 -15.42 -3.84
CA ALA A 84 -6.51 -15.89 -2.44
C ALA A 84 -5.55 -17.07 -2.29
N GLY A 85 -4.77 -17.39 -3.31
CA GLY A 85 -3.93 -18.59 -3.36
C GLY A 85 -4.65 -19.78 -3.97
N HIS A 86 -3.90 -20.86 -4.21
CA HIS A 86 -4.33 -22.01 -5.01
C HIS A 86 -5.54 -22.76 -4.44
N ASP A 87 -5.75 -22.69 -3.14
CA ASP A 87 -6.82 -23.38 -2.40
C ASP A 87 -7.86 -22.44 -1.78
N GLY A 88 -7.73 -21.12 -1.99
CA GLY A 88 -8.64 -20.14 -1.41
C GLY A 88 -8.56 -19.99 0.11
N THR A 89 -7.55 -20.59 0.75
CA THR A 89 -7.43 -20.60 2.22
C THR A 89 -6.76 -19.35 2.79
N GLY A 90 -6.27 -18.46 1.91
CA GLY A 90 -5.59 -17.24 2.30
C GLY A 90 -4.07 -17.31 2.11
N PHE A 91 -3.35 -16.46 2.81
CA PHE A 91 -1.91 -16.33 2.69
C PHE A 91 -1.20 -16.89 3.93
N SER A 92 -0.01 -17.47 3.72
CA SER A 92 0.81 -18.00 4.81
C SER A 92 1.90 -17.02 5.20
N SER A 93 2.20 -16.92 6.49
CA SER A 93 3.37 -16.19 6.98
C SER A 93 4.65 -17.04 6.88
N GLY A 94 5.81 -16.38 6.80
CA GLY A 94 7.12 -17.03 6.77
C GLY A 94 7.53 -17.65 5.43
N THR A 95 6.65 -17.65 4.43
CA THR A 95 6.93 -18.16 3.08
C THR A 95 6.66 -17.07 2.04
N GLN A 96 7.42 -17.11 0.95
CA GLN A 96 7.18 -16.21 -0.18
C GLN A 96 5.80 -16.51 -0.80
N GLN A 97 5.04 -15.46 -1.02
CA GLN A 97 3.73 -15.50 -1.66
C GLN A 97 3.82 -14.89 -3.05
N HIS A 98 3.08 -15.46 -3.99
CA HIS A 98 2.80 -14.92 -5.31
C HIS A 98 1.30 -14.66 -5.38
N ILE A 99 0.91 -13.42 -5.51
CA ILE A 99 -0.48 -13.00 -5.38
C ILE A 99 -0.88 -12.23 -6.63
N PRO A 100 -1.47 -12.89 -7.63
CA PRO A 100 -1.96 -12.23 -8.82
C PRO A 100 -3.11 -11.27 -8.50
N VAL A 101 -3.06 -10.06 -9.08
CA VAL A 101 -4.12 -9.07 -8.99
C VAL A 101 -4.68 -8.80 -10.38
N SER A 102 -5.94 -9.11 -10.55
CA SER A 102 -6.70 -8.77 -11.76
C SER A 102 -7.30 -7.39 -11.63
N ILE A 103 -7.19 -6.59 -12.69
CA ILE A 103 -7.72 -5.23 -12.75
C ILE A 103 -8.70 -5.13 -13.90
N LYS A 104 -9.86 -4.51 -13.67
CA LYS A 104 -10.87 -4.23 -14.69
C LYS A 104 -11.28 -2.77 -14.61
N GLN A 105 -11.61 -2.17 -15.75
CA GLN A 105 -12.23 -0.86 -15.86
C GLN A 105 -13.50 -0.98 -16.70
N GLY A 106 -14.63 -0.54 -16.16
CA GLY A 106 -15.91 -0.70 -16.84
C GLY A 106 -16.27 -2.16 -17.19
N GLY A 107 -15.81 -3.12 -16.37
CA GLY A 107 -16.02 -4.56 -16.57
C GLY A 107 -15.03 -5.24 -17.53
N LYS A 108 -14.19 -4.49 -18.24
CA LYS A 108 -13.17 -5.02 -19.16
C LYS A 108 -11.83 -5.18 -18.45
N ALA A 109 -11.10 -6.25 -18.74
CA ALA A 109 -9.75 -6.44 -18.21
C ALA A 109 -8.82 -5.32 -18.70
N VAL A 110 -7.99 -4.82 -17.79
CA VAL A 110 -6.93 -3.85 -18.09
C VAL A 110 -5.59 -4.55 -17.96
N ASP A 111 -4.74 -4.39 -18.97
CA ASP A 111 -3.37 -4.89 -18.92
C ASP A 111 -2.48 -3.91 -18.15
N PRO A 112 -1.91 -4.29 -16.98
CA PRO A 112 -1.05 -3.40 -16.21
C PRO A 112 0.24 -2.99 -16.95
N ALA A 113 0.64 -3.68 -18.01
CA ALA A 113 1.75 -3.25 -18.85
C ALA A 113 1.52 -1.87 -19.47
N THR A 114 0.25 -1.48 -19.65
CA THR A 114 -0.14 -0.17 -20.18
C THR A 114 -0.10 0.96 -19.16
N PHE A 115 0.05 0.65 -17.87
CA PHE A 115 0.13 1.68 -16.84
C PHE A 115 1.36 2.58 -17.02
N GLU A 116 1.23 3.81 -16.60
CA GLU A 116 2.35 4.74 -16.53
C GLU A 116 3.27 4.34 -15.38
N ASN A 117 4.55 4.70 -15.49
CA ASN A 117 5.45 4.53 -14.36
C ASN A 117 5.16 5.60 -13.32
N TYR A 118 4.80 5.19 -12.13
CA TYR A 118 4.63 6.02 -10.96
C TYR A 118 5.77 5.73 -9.97
N LEU A 119 6.56 6.75 -9.63
CA LEU A 119 7.77 6.60 -8.79
C LEU A 119 8.76 5.52 -9.29
N GLY A 120 8.82 5.32 -10.62
CA GLY A 120 9.74 4.38 -11.25
C GLY A 120 9.15 3.00 -11.57
N GLU A 121 8.00 2.65 -11.00
CA GLU A 121 7.37 1.33 -11.11
C GLU A 121 5.96 1.41 -11.71
N LYS A 122 5.44 0.29 -12.20
CA LYS A 122 4.06 0.20 -12.72
C LYS A 122 3.01 0.26 -11.61
N ALA A 123 3.35 -0.23 -10.43
CA ALA A 123 2.49 -0.19 -9.26
C ALA A 123 3.32 -0.27 -7.96
N HIS A 124 2.74 0.25 -6.90
CA HIS A 124 3.24 0.12 -5.54
C HIS A 124 2.18 -0.52 -4.67
N LEU A 125 2.58 -1.46 -3.83
CA LEU A 125 1.71 -2.02 -2.80
C LEU A 125 2.32 -1.76 -1.43
N VAL A 126 1.57 -1.05 -0.61
CA VAL A 126 1.86 -0.91 0.82
C VAL A 126 0.86 -1.74 1.59
N MET A 127 1.33 -2.52 2.55
CA MET A 127 0.49 -3.24 3.49
C MET A 127 0.93 -2.96 4.92
N VAL A 128 -0.04 -2.84 5.83
CA VAL A 128 0.24 -2.65 7.26
C VAL A 128 -0.55 -3.69 8.05
N GLU A 129 0.15 -4.46 8.88
CA GLU A 129 -0.49 -5.37 9.83
C GLU A 129 -1.23 -4.55 10.91
N VAL A 130 -2.50 -4.87 11.13
CA VAL A 130 -3.42 -4.03 11.91
C VAL A 130 -3.03 -3.92 13.38
N ALA A 131 -2.52 -4.97 14.00
CA ALA A 131 -2.16 -4.99 15.42
C ALA A 131 -0.74 -4.48 15.67
N SER A 132 0.27 -5.07 15.01
CA SER A 132 1.69 -4.78 15.23
C SER A 132 2.18 -3.53 14.51
N LYS A 133 1.42 -3.07 13.50
CA LYS A 133 1.84 -2.00 12.58
C LYS A 133 3.12 -2.37 11.82
N GLU A 134 3.29 -3.66 11.53
CA GLU A 134 4.33 -4.11 10.61
C GLU A 134 4.04 -3.58 9.20
N PHE A 135 5.05 -2.99 8.59
CA PHE A 135 4.95 -2.33 7.28
C PHE A 135 5.61 -3.21 6.23
N VAL A 136 4.90 -3.42 5.14
CA VAL A 136 5.40 -4.12 3.95
C VAL A 136 5.21 -3.20 2.75
N HIS A 137 6.27 -2.98 1.99
CA HIS A 137 6.23 -2.25 0.73
C HIS A 137 6.85 -3.13 -0.36
N THR A 138 6.14 -3.31 -1.44
CA THR A 138 6.59 -4.10 -2.59
C THR A 138 6.11 -3.48 -3.90
N HIS A 139 6.83 -3.80 -4.96
CA HIS A 139 6.52 -3.39 -6.33
C HIS A 139 6.03 -4.62 -7.09
N PRO A 140 4.71 -4.74 -7.36
CA PRO A 140 4.20 -5.86 -8.13
C PRO A 140 4.80 -5.89 -9.54
N SER A 141 5.22 -7.07 -9.99
CA SER A 141 5.61 -7.28 -11.39
C SER A 141 4.38 -7.37 -12.29
N VAL A 142 4.58 -7.20 -13.59
CA VAL A 142 3.54 -7.45 -14.58
C VAL A 142 3.75 -8.82 -15.20
N GLU A 143 2.83 -9.74 -14.94
CA GLU A 143 2.89 -11.12 -15.42
C GLU A 143 1.54 -11.58 -15.96
N ASN A 144 1.52 -12.14 -17.15
CA ASN A 144 0.31 -12.70 -17.77
C ASN A 144 -0.90 -11.74 -17.77
N GLY A 145 -0.67 -10.44 -18.01
CA GLY A 145 -1.70 -9.40 -18.02
C GLY A 145 -2.30 -9.07 -16.65
N LYS A 146 -1.59 -9.40 -15.59
CA LYS A 146 -1.93 -9.08 -14.19
C LYS A 146 -0.74 -8.43 -13.48
N LEU A 147 -1.01 -7.76 -12.37
CA LEU A 147 0.03 -7.47 -11.39
C LEU A 147 0.26 -8.73 -10.56
N ASP A 148 1.50 -9.13 -10.37
CA ASP A 148 1.87 -10.22 -9.46
C ASP A 148 2.66 -9.65 -8.28
N ILE A 149 2.11 -9.85 -7.08
CA ILE A 149 2.70 -9.38 -5.83
C ILE A 149 3.61 -10.47 -5.29
N HIS A 150 4.90 -10.18 -5.21
CA HIS A 150 5.88 -11.04 -4.55
C HIS A 150 6.17 -10.49 -3.16
N THR A 151 5.76 -11.22 -2.13
CA THR A 151 5.94 -10.77 -0.73
C THR A 151 6.09 -11.93 0.23
N THR A 152 6.62 -11.63 1.41
CA THR A 152 6.64 -12.55 2.56
C THR A 152 6.04 -11.82 3.75
N PHE A 153 4.97 -12.38 4.30
CA PHE A 153 4.40 -11.89 5.56
C PHE A 153 5.24 -12.46 6.71
N ALA A 154 5.91 -11.61 7.46
CA ALA A 154 6.75 -12.06 8.57
C ALA A 154 5.93 -12.64 9.73
N LYS A 155 4.68 -12.21 9.88
CA LYS A 155 3.78 -12.65 10.95
C LYS A 155 2.38 -12.96 10.42
N PRO A 156 1.66 -13.91 11.05
CA PRO A 156 0.24 -14.04 10.83
C PRO A 156 -0.50 -12.81 11.37
N GLY A 157 -1.60 -12.43 10.71
CA GLY A 157 -2.38 -11.27 11.13
C GLY A 157 -3.31 -10.76 10.05
N THR A 158 -3.97 -9.66 10.33
CA THR A 158 -4.80 -8.95 9.36
C THR A 158 -3.99 -7.78 8.79
N TYR A 159 -3.77 -7.81 7.50
CA TYR A 159 -3.08 -6.75 6.77
C TYR A 159 -4.09 -5.89 6.02
N ARG A 160 -3.95 -4.58 6.14
CA ARG A 160 -4.62 -3.62 5.28
C ARG A 160 -3.65 -3.20 4.18
N GLY A 161 -4.09 -3.31 2.92
CA GLY A 161 -3.28 -2.99 1.76
C GLY A 161 -3.80 -1.78 0.99
N TRP A 162 -2.87 -1.06 0.36
CA TRP A 162 -3.12 0.01 -0.59
C TRP A 162 -2.29 -0.27 -1.83
N LEU A 163 -2.98 -0.49 -2.96
CA LEU A 163 -2.36 -0.64 -4.26
C LEU A 163 -2.48 0.69 -5.01
N GLN A 164 -1.35 1.20 -5.47
CA GLN A 164 -1.25 2.46 -6.21
C GLN A 164 -0.71 2.17 -7.61
N PHE A 165 -1.33 2.73 -8.62
CA PHE A 165 -0.87 2.73 -10.00
C PHE A 165 -1.35 4.01 -10.69
N GLN A 166 -0.76 4.34 -11.81
CA GLN A 166 -1.10 5.54 -12.58
C GLN A 166 -1.55 5.15 -13.98
N THR A 167 -2.66 5.75 -14.43
CA THR A 167 -3.18 5.61 -15.79
C THR A 167 -3.85 6.91 -16.21
N ASP A 168 -3.71 7.31 -17.47
CA ASP A 168 -4.25 8.55 -18.02
C ASP A 168 -3.89 9.82 -17.21
N GLY A 169 -2.66 9.85 -16.67
CA GLY A 169 -2.17 10.98 -15.86
C GLY A 169 -2.79 11.08 -14.45
N LYS A 170 -3.48 10.03 -13.99
CA LYS A 170 -4.17 9.97 -12.69
C LYS A 170 -3.68 8.82 -11.85
#